data_f50fd0ac485b5d99483b8562f47ca26b
#
_entry.id   f50fd0ac485b5d99483b8562f47ca26b
#
_cell.length_a   1.000
_cell.length_b   1.000
_cell.length_c   1.000
_cell.angle_alpha   90.00
_cell.angle_beta   90.00
_cell.angle_gamma   90.00
#
_symmetry.space_group_name_H-M   'P 1'
#
loop_
_entity.id
_entity.type
_entity.pdbx_description
1 polymer ?
#
loop_
_entity_poly.entity_id
_entity_poly.type
_entity_poly.pdbx_seq_one_letter_code
_entity_poly.pdbx_strand_id
1 'polypeptide(L)'
;MALVVRPARADELTRAEDLVVRSINDLTVRHGFGSIAASRTPDFQAFCLRDDPRGVWLAEDGGEIVGFALSWACGQLWFLAELFVAPGRQGQGIGNELLDRTLRHASQAGATDRSLITFAFNVVSQRLYVRHGLLPRVPIHLCSAERESLARAVQGPTLRTTPIGLAAADLERLRRLDVATLGVSREKHHRYLLGDPGMEGVFLTEGDECIGYAYVAATGHVGPLAVMHAQAMPAAFRTALALAVAGTAKQVSAFVPGPSAALAIAADQGMRFTLPMVLMSARDGGDWASYLPRNPGFM
;
A
#
# COMPACT_ATOMS: atom_id res chain seq x y z
N MET A 1 3.18 -11.36 -34.09
CA MET A 1 4.31 -10.58 -33.50
C MET A 1 4.66 -11.23 -32.17
N ALA A 2 5.93 -11.16 -31.74
CA ALA A 2 6.37 -11.83 -30.52
C ALA A 2 6.08 -10.96 -29.30
N LEU A 3 5.74 -11.57 -28.16
CA LEU A 3 5.66 -10.94 -26.86
C LEU A 3 7.00 -10.27 -26.52
N VAL A 4 6.97 -9.01 -26.16
CA VAL A 4 8.14 -8.22 -25.76
C VAL A 4 7.94 -7.71 -24.33
N VAL A 5 8.91 -7.98 -23.43
CA VAL A 5 8.94 -7.41 -22.07
C VAL A 5 10.04 -6.34 -22.03
N ARG A 6 9.65 -5.11 -21.75
CA ARG A 6 10.53 -3.93 -21.79
C ARG A 6 10.22 -2.94 -20.67
N PRO A 7 11.13 -2.01 -20.36
CA PRO A 7 10.82 -0.89 -19.45
C PRO A 7 9.62 -0.07 -19.97
N ALA A 8 8.81 0.41 -19.03
CA ALA A 8 7.69 1.30 -19.33
C ALA A 8 8.18 2.73 -19.65
N ARG A 9 7.37 3.47 -20.42
CA ARG A 9 7.56 4.89 -20.69
C ARG A 9 6.43 5.71 -20.04
N ALA A 10 6.68 6.98 -19.79
CA ALA A 10 5.73 7.86 -19.10
C ALA A 10 4.40 8.01 -19.86
N ASP A 11 4.44 8.07 -21.18
CA ASP A 11 3.27 8.20 -22.06
C ASP A 11 2.40 6.92 -22.11
N GLU A 12 2.87 5.81 -21.54
CA GLU A 12 2.18 4.53 -21.54
C GLU A 12 1.44 4.26 -20.20
N LEU A 13 1.73 5.03 -19.16
CA LEU A 13 1.23 4.74 -17.80
C LEU A 13 -0.29 4.77 -17.69
N THR A 14 -0.98 5.65 -18.44
CA THR A 14 -2.45 5.66 -18.48
C THR A 14 -3.02 4.36 -19.04
N ARG A 15 -2.42 3.82 -20.12
CA ARG A 15 -2.83 2.54 -20.70
C ARG A 15 -2.50 1.36 -19.76
N ALA A 16 -1.39 1.47 -19.02
CA ALA A 16 -1.03 0.49 -17.99
C ALA A 16 -2.04 0.50 -16.83
N GLU A 17 -2.45 1.68 -16.35
CA GLU A 17 -3.49 1.83 -15.32
C GLU A 17 -4.83 1.24 -15.77
N ASP A 18 -5.24 1.46 -17.01
CA ASP A 18 -6.45 0.83 -17.57
C ASP A 18 -6.38 -0.70 -17.58
N LEU A 19 -5.20 -1.27 -17.86
CA LEU A 19 -4.98 -2.72 -17.75
C LEU A 19 -5.07 -3.18 -16.29
N VAL A 20 -4.47 -2.46 -15.36
CA VAL A 20 -4.53 -2.74 -13.91
C VAL A 20 -5.98 -2.77 -13.44
N VAL A 21 -6.75 -1.72 -13.73
CA VAL A 21 -8.17 -1.61 -13.34
C VAL A 21 -9.01 -2.75 -13.92
N ARG A 22 -8.86 -3.06 -15.21
CA ARG A 22 -9.56 -4.18 -15.83
C ARG A 22 -9.21 -5.53 -15.18
N SER A 23 -7.93 -5.74 -14.88
CA SER A 23 -7.45 -6.99 -14.27
C SER A 23 -7.93 -7.15 -12.83
N ILE A 24 -7.96 -6.07 -12.04
CA ILE A 24 -8.51 -6.08 -10.69
C ILE A 24 -10.00 -6.40 -10.75
N ASN A 25 -10.76 -5.69 -11.57
CA ASN A 25 -12.21 -5.86 -11.65
C ASN A 25 -12.61 -7.25 -12.18
N ASP A 26 -11.90 -7.79 -13.17
CA ASP A 26 -12.13 -9.16 -13.64
C ASP A 26 -11.91 -10.18 -12.50
N LEU A 27 -10.82 -10.04 -11.75
CA LEU A 27 -10.54 -10.93 -10.63
C LEU A 27 -11.59 -10.81 -9.53
N THR A 28 -11.93 -9.59 -9.10
CA THR A 28 -12.84 -9.35 -7.96
C THR A 28 -14.28 -9.73 -8.30
N VAL A 29 -14.73 -9.49 -9.52
CA VAL A 29 -16.05 -9.94 -10.01
C VAL A 29 -16.15 -11.47 -9.99
N ARG A 30 -15.13 -12.17 -10.49
CA ARG A 30 -15.09 -13.65 -10.47
C ARG A 30 -15.14 -14.25 -9.08
N HIS A 31 -14.69 -13.51 -8.06
CA HIS A 31 -14.70 -13.95 -6.66
C HIS A 31 -15.84 -13.34 -5.83
N GLY A 32 -16.81 -12.67 -6.45
CA GLY A 32 -18.03 -12.18 -5.79
C GLY A 32 -17.88 -10.83 -5.06
N PHE A 33 -16.76 -10.13 -5.24
CA PHE A 33 -16.54 -8.81 -4.63
C PHE A 33 -17.05 -7.63 -5.49
N GLY A 34 -17.48 -7.89 -6.74
CA GLY A 34 -17.89 -6.85 -7.69
C GLY A 34 -16.70 -6.07 -8.26
N SER A 35 -17.01 -5.00 -9.00
CA SER A 35 -16.01 -4.06 -9.52
C SER A 35 -15.60 -3.08 -8.43
N ILE A 36 -14.33 -3.09 -8.03
CA ILE A 36 -13.81 -2.29 -6.91
C ILE A 36 -12.81 -1.21 -7.34
N ALA A 37 -12.24 -1.33 -8.54
CA ALA A 37 -11.24 -0.40 -9.05
C ALA A 37 -11.85 0.55 -10.09
N ALA A 38 -11.41 1.80 -10.06
CA ALA A 38 -11.71 2.83 -11.05
C ALA A 38 -10.42 3.47 -11.56
N SER A 39 -10.38 3.84 -12.84
CA SER A 39 -9.21 4.52 -13.42
C SER A 39 -8.96 5.85 -12.72
N ARG A 40 -7.69 6.13 -12.49
CA ARG A 40 -7.16 7.35 -11.88
C ARG A 40 -5.97 7.83 -12.70
N THR A 41 -5.53 9.04 -12.43
CA THR A 41 -4.20 9.49 -12.86
C THR A 41 -3.14 8.56 -12.26
N PRO A 42 -2.19 8.06 -13.06
CA PRO A 42 -1.16 7.12 -12.60
C PRO A 42 -0.02 7.85 -11.86
N ASP A 43 -0.37 8.71 -10.88
CA ASP A 43 0.59 9.61 -10.22
C ASP A 43 1.67 8.85 -9.44
N PHE A 44 1.29 7.75 -8.78
CA PHE A 44 2.25 6.93 -8.05
C PHE A 44 3.16 6.14 -9.00
N GLN A 45 2.62 5.58 -10.09
CA GLN A 45 3.41 4.92 -11.12
C GLN A 45 4.38 5.93 -11.78
N ALA A 46 3.92 7.15 -12.06
CA ALA A 46 4.76 8.22 -12.60
C ALA A 46 5.85 8.66 -11.61
N PHE A 47 5.53 8.73 -10.32
CA PHE A 47 6.53 8.98 -9.27
C PHE A 47 7.58 7.88 -9.26
N CYS A 48 7.19 6.60 -9.21
CA CYS A 48 8.12 5.47 -9.20
C CYS A 48 8.99 5.41 -10.47
N LEU A 49 8.40 5.70 -11.64
CA LEU A 49 9.14 5.72 -12.90
C LEU A 49 10.21 6.83 -12.93
N ARG A 50 9.94 7.99 -12.34
CA ARG A 50 10.94 9.08 -12.22
C ARG A 50 12.00 8.79 -11.16
N ASP A 51 11.61 8.15 -10.05
CA ASP A 51 12.51 7.83 -8.94
C ASP A 51 13.48 6.69 -9.28
N ASP A 52 12.95 5.57 -9.77
CA ASP A 52 13.75 4.43 -10.23
C ASP A 52 13.05 3.69 -11.39
N PRO A 53 13.35 4.03 -12.65
CA PRO A 53 12.73 3.42 -13.83
C PRO A 53 12.99 1.91 -13.98
N ARG A 54 14.01 1.37 -13.29
CA ARG A 54 14.33 -0.07 -13.34
C ARG A 54 13.24 -0.94 -12.70
N GLY A 55 12.37 -0.33 -11.89
CA GLY A 55 11.25 -1.00 -11.23
C GLY A 55 9.97 -1.09 -12.07
N VAL A 56 9.89 -0.47 -13.28
CA VAL A 56 8.63 -0.31 -14.02
C VAL A 56 8.72 -0.98 -15.39
N TRP A 57 7.89 -2.00 -15.61
CA TRP A 57 7.97 -2.90 -16.77
C TRP A 57 6.62 -3.11 -17.44
N LEU A 58 6.64 -3.24 -18.76
CA LEU A 58 5.50 -3.60 -19.60
C LEU A 58 5.78 -4.90 -20.34
N ALA A 59 4.71 -5.69 -20.54
CA ALA A 59 4.65 -6.75 -21.55
C ALA A 59 3.73 -6.29 -22.68
N GLU A 60 4.23 -6.33 -23.90
CA GLU A 60 3.54 -5.88 -25.12
C GLU A 60 3.45 -7.02 -26.13
N ASP A 61 2.30 -7.19 -26.76
CA ASP A 61 2.10 -8.10 -27.87
C ASP A 61 1.24 -7.42 -28.96
N GLY A 62 1.81 -7.31 -30.15
CA GLY A 62 1.12 -6.69 -31.27
C GLY A 62 0.76 -5.20 -31.10
N GLY A 63 1.51 -4.45 -30.27
CA GLY A 63 1.24 -3.04 -29.93
C GLY A 63 0.24 -2.86 -28.78
N GLU A 64 -0.28 -3.96 -28.23
CA GLU A 64 -1.16 -3.93 -27.05
C GLU A 64 -0.38 -4.21 -25.76
N ILE A 65 -0.66 -3.45 -24.72
CA ILE A 65 -0.15 -3.72 -23.37
C ILE A 65 -0.94 -4.88 -22.78
N VAL A 66 -0.27 -6.01 -22.58
CA VAL A 66 -0.86 -7.25 -22.05
C VAL A 66 -0.39 -7.60 -20.65
N GLY A 67 0.59 -6.82 -20.11
CA GLY A 67 1.05 -6.98 -18.75
C GLY A 67 1.76 -5.72 -18.23
N PHE A 68 1.70 -5.50 -16.95
CA PHE A 68 2.35 -4.39 -16.24
C PHE A 68 2.90 -4.85 -14.91
N ALA A 69 4.10 -4.40 -14.57
CA ALA A 69 4.69 -4.60 -13.25
C ALA A 69 5.37 -3.34 -12.76
N LEU A 70 5.18 -3.05 -11.46
CA LEU A 70 5.81 -1.95 -10.77
C LEU A 70 6.36 -2.42 -9.44
N SER A 71 7.63 -2.14 -9.19
CA SER A 71 8.27 -2.33 -7.89
C SER A 71 9.07 -1.09 -7.50
N TRP A 72 9.23 -0.88 -6.21
CA TRP A 72 10.07 0.19 -5.67
C TRP A 72 11.01 -0.37 -4.60
N ALA A 73 12.09 0.34 -4.31
CA ALA A 73 13.05 -0.01 -3.29
C ALA A 73 13.35 1.16 -2.36
N CYS A 74 13.47 0.86 -1.05
CA CYS A 74 13.92 1.77 -0.01
C CYS A 74 14.93 1.04 0.88
N GLY A 75 16.21 1.41 0.79
CA GLY A 75 17.27 0.70 1.49
C GLY A 75 17.27 -0.79 1.16
N GLN A 76 17.15 -1.63 2.18
CA GLN A 76 17.12 -3.09 2.01
C GLN A 76 15.74 -3.66 1.63
N LEU A 77 14.69 -2.87 1.67
CA LEU A 77 13.34 -3.29 1.31
C LEU A 77 13.07 -3.07 -0.18
N TRP A 78 12.74 -4.14 -0.88
CA TRP A 78 12.08 -4.10 -2.19
C TRP A 78 10.63 -4.52 -2.04
N PHE A 79 9.74 -3.79 -2.72
CA PHE A 79 8.32 -4.04 -2.67
C PHE A 79 7.73 -4.13 -4.08
N LEU A 80 7.03 -5.23 -4.38
CA LEU A 80 6.24 -5.36 -5.60
C LEU A 80 4.89 -4.70 -5.38
N ALA A 81 4.75 -3.51 -5.95
CA ALA A 81 3.54 -2.70 -5.83
C ALA A 81 2.42 -3.21 -6.75
N GLU A 82 2.77 -3.59 -7.98
CA GLU A 82 1.82 -4.01 -8.99
C GLU A 82 2.39 -5.14 -9.85
N LEU A 83 1.57 -6.15 -10.16
CA LEU A 83 1.85 -7.19 -11.15
C LEU A 83 0.52 -7.66 -11.73
N PHE A 84 0.24 -7.22 -12.93
CA PHE A 84 -1.03 -7.51 -13.61
C PHE A 84 -0.78 -8.03 -15.04
N VAL A 85 -1.60 -9.01 -15.43
CA VAL A 85 -1.64 -9.56 -16.79
C VAL A 85 -3.09 -9.52 -17.25
N ALA A 86 -3.30 -9.07 -18.48
CA ALA A 86 -4.62 -8.99 -19.09
C ALA A 86 -5.39 -10.30 -18.93
N PRO A 87 -6.69 -10.29 -18.54
CA PRO A 87 -7.45 -11.51 -18.23
C PRO A 87 -7.35 -12.60 -19.29
N GLY A 88 -7.45 -12.26 -20.57
CA GLY A 88 -7.34 -13.21 -21.68
C GLY A 88 -5.91 -13.70 -22.00
N ARG A 89 -4.89 -13.21 -21.31
CA ARG A 89 -3.47 -13.50 -21.55
C ARG A 89 -2.78 -14.16 -20.34
N GLN A 90 -3.54 -14.50 -19.31
CA GLN A 90 -3.05 -15.21 -18.14
C GLN A 90 -2.69 -16.66 -18.48
N GLY A 91 -1.79 -17.28 -17.69
CA GLY A 91 -1.35 -18.66 -17.92
C GLY A 91 -0.29 -18.84 -19.02
N GLN A 92 0.14 -17.77 -19.70
CA GLN A 92 1.11 -17.78 -20.81
C GLN A 92 2.55 -17.43 -20.38
N GLY A 93 2.85 -17.41 -19.08
CA GLY A 93 4.19 -17.09 -18.55
C GLY A 93 4.50 -15.59 -18.41
N ILE A 94 3.64 -14.68 -18.89
CA ILE A 94 3.87 -13.22 -18.88
C ILE A 94 4.12 -12.71 -17.46
N GLY A 95 3.31 -13.14 -16.48
CA GLY A 95 3.48 -12.73 -15.08
C GLY A 95 4.79 -13.18 -14.47
N ASN A 96 5.29 -14.36 -14.85
CA ASN A 96 6.60 -14.84 -14.39
C ASN A 96 7.74 -13.99 -14.97
N GLU A 97 7.71 -13.69 -16.27
CA GLU A 97 8.74 -12.85 -16.92
C GLU A 97 8.76 -11.43 -16.32
N LEU A 98 7.61 -10.83 -16.07
CA LEU A 98 7.50 -9.53 -15.42
C LEU A 98 8.03 -9.56 -13.99
N LEU A 99 7.70 -10.60 -13.22
CA LEU A 99 8.22 -10.77 -11.85
C LEU A 99 9.74 -10.93 -11.85
N ASP A 100 10.30 -11.71 -12.79
CA ASP A 100 11.76 -11.87 -12.93
C ASP A 100 12.46 -10.54 -13.22
N ARG A 101 11.85 -9.65 -14.02
CA ARG A 101 12.39 -8.30 -14.26
C ARG A 101 12.41 -7.46 -12.98
N THR A 102 11.32 -7.48 -12.22
CA THR A 102 11.24 -6.73 -10.96
C THR A 102 12.13 -7.33 -9.87
N LEU A 103 12.35 -8.64 -9.83
CA LEU A 103 13.30 -9.28 -8.92
C LEU A 103 14.77 -8.95 -9.26
N ARG A 104 15.09 -8.73 -10.55
CA ARG A 104 16.40 -8.17 -10.93
C ARG A 104 16.57 -6.74 -10.41
N HIS A 105 15.52 -5.93 -10.42
CA HIS A 105 15.53 -4.62 -9.78
C HIS A 105 15.85 -4.73 -8.28
N ALA A 106 15.21 -5.68 -7.54
CA ALA A 106 15.56 -5.94 -6.14
C ALA A 106 17.05 -6.23 -5.94
N SER A 107 17.62 -7.10 -6.79
CA SER A 107 19.04 -7.46 -6.72
C SER A 107 19.97 -6.28 -7.03
N GLN A 108 19.62 -5.47 -8.02
CA GLN A 108 20.38 -4.26 -8.40
C GLN A 108 20.32 -3.16 -7.35
N ALA A 109 19.20 -3.07 -6.60
CA ALA A 109 19.04 -2.17 -5.47
C ALA A 109 19.74 -2.67 -4.18
N GLY A 110 20.31 -3.88 -4.19
CA GLY A 110 20.88 -4.50 -2.99
C GLY A 110 19.83 -4.86 -1.92
N ALA A 111 18.57 -5.01 -2.33
CA ALA A 111 17.50 -5.29 -1.41
C ALA A 111 17.54 -6.75 -0.94
N THR A 112 17.58 -6.95 0.37
CA THR A 112 17.59 -8.26 1.02
C THR A 112 16.20 -8.67 1.50
N ASP A 113 15.32 -7.71 1.73
CA ASP A 113 13.93 -7.92 2.11
C ASP A 113 13.04 -7.68 0.89
N ARG A 114 12.24 -8.69 0.56
CA ARG A 114 11.34 -8.66 -0.59
C ARG A 114 9.93 -8.95 -0.12
N SER A 115 9.00 -8.05 -0.44
CA SER A 115 7.63 -8.12 0.03
C SER A 115 6.64 -7.66 -1.02
N LEU A 116 5.40 -8.07 -0.85
CA LEU A 116 4.24 -7.60 -1.62
C LEU A 116 2.96 -7.79 -0.80
N ILE A 117 1.88 -7.13 -1.19
CA ILE A 117 0.53 -7.40 -0.68
C ILE A 117 -0.34 -7.82 -1.87
N THR A 118 -1.09 -8.90 -1.72
CA THR A 118 -2.00 -9.39 -2.76
C THR A 118 -3.34 -9.83 -2.16
N PHE A 119 -4.34 -10.04 -3.02
CA PHE A 119 -5.64 -10.57 -2.60
C PHE A 119 -5.48 -12.00 -2.02
N ALA A 120 -6.04 -12.25 -0.83
CA ALA A 120 -5.95 -13.54 -0.19
C ALA A 120 -6.65 -14.67 -0.97
N PHE A 121 -7.60 -14.33 -1.83
CA PHE A 121 -8.29 -15.27 -2.70
C PHE A 121 -7.61 -15.48 -4.07
N ASN A 122 -6.56 -14.71 -4.41
CA ASN A 122 -5.82 -14.87 -5.67
C ASN A 122 -4.75 -15.97 -5.56
N VAL A 123 -5.19 -17.22 -5.48
CA VAL A 123 -4.31 -18.40 -5.31
C VAL A 123 -3.33 -18.59 -6.48
N VAL A 124 -3.68 -18.11 -7.67
CA VAL A 124 -2.81 -18.17 -8.86
C VAL A 124 -1.58 -17.31 -8.67
N SER A 125 -1.76 -16.04 -8.29
CA SER A 125 -0.65 -15.13 -8.01
C SER A 125 0.16 -15.57 -6.78
N GLN A 126 -0.50 -16.03 -5.71
CA GLN A 126 0.21 -16.55 -4.54
C GLN A 126 1.12 -17.73 -4.88
N ARG A 127 0.64 -18.69 -5.72
CA ARG A 127 1.48 -19.79 -6.21
C ARG A 127 2.72 -19.28 -6.96
N LEU A 128 2.57 -18.25 -7.79
CA LEU A 128 3.69 -17.62 -8.48
C LEU A 128 4.70 -17.07 -7.47
N TYR A 129 4.26 -16.29 -6.50
CA TYR A 129 5.12 -15.66 -5.49
C TYR A 129 5.84 -16.69 -4.60
N VAL A 130 5.14 -17.74 -4.17
CA VAL A 130 5.74 -18.85 -3.38
C VAL A 130 6.89 -19.52 -4.13
N ARG A 131 6.78 -19.72 -5.44
CA ARG A 131 7.88 -20.26 -6.28
C ARG A 131 9.12 -19.37 -6.29
N HIS A 132 8.97 -18.08 -6.01
CA HIS A 132 10.06 -17.11 -5.89
C HIS A 132 10.46 -16.85 -4.42
N GLY A 133 10.02 -17.69 -3.49
CA GLY A 133 10.38 -17.64 -2.06
C GLY A 133 9.66 -16.55 -1.27
N LEU A 134 8.58 -15.96 -1.81
CA LEU A 134 7.72 -15.00 -1.12
C LEU A 134 6.56 -15.78 -0.49
N LEU A 135 6.59 -15.96 0.81
CA LEU A 135 5.61 -16.77 1.55
C LEU A 135 4.52 -15.89 2.18
N PRO A 136 3.26 -16.37 2.28
CA PRO A 136 2.22 -15.65 3.01
C PRO A 136 2.60 -15.54 4.49
N ARG A 137 2.53 -14.31 5.05
CA ARG A 137 2.96 -14.01 6.42
C ARG A 137 1.88 -13.37 7.26
N VAL A 138 1.29 -12.27 6.77
CA VAL A 138 0.38 -11.44 7.55
C VAL A 138 -0.94 -11.25 6.80
N PRO A 139 -2.09 -11.66 7.37
CA PRO A 139 -3.38 -11.29 6.83
C PRO A 139 -3.58 -9.77 6.97
N ILE A 140 -4.15 -9.14 5.94
CA ILE A 140 -4.49 -7.71 5.95
C ILE A 140 -5.94 -7.58 5.50
N HIS A 141 -6.70 -6.74 6.18
CA HIS A 141 -8.10 -6.50 5.87
C HIS A 141 -8.33 -5.05 5.47
N LEU A 142 -9.01 -4.83 4.35
CA LEU A 142 -9.62 -3.53 4.11
C LEU A 142 -10.84 -3.40 5.01
N CYS A 143 -10.75 -2.50 6.00
CA CYS A 143 -11.84 -2.14 6.89
C CYS A 143 -12.47 -0.85 6.40
N SER A 144 -13.82 -0.78 6.34
CA SER A 144 -14.51 0.42 5.91
C SER A 144 -15.86 0.62 6.59
N ALA A 145 -16.26 1.88 6.76
CA ALA A 145 -17.56 2.25 7.27
C ALA A 145 -18.05 3.56 6.61
N GLU A 146 -19.36 3.78 6.62
CA GLU A 146 -19.92 5.08 6.32
C GLU A 146 -19.46 6.10 7.35
N ARG A 147 -18.96 7.27 6.91
CA ARG A 147 -18.42 8.31 7.80
C ARG A 147 -19.41 8.71 8.89
N GLU A 148 -20.68 8.93 8.53
CA GLU A 148 -21.71 9.36 9.50
C GLU A 148 -22.00 8.29 10.56
N SER A 149 -21.95 7.02 10.17
CA SER A 149 -22.10 5.91 11.12
C SER A 149 -20.90 5.82 12.05
N LEU A 150 -19.69 5.91 11.50
CA LEU A 150 -18.45 5.87 12.26
C LEU A 150 -18.31 7.08 13.21
N ALA A 151 -18.74 8.28 12.78
CA ALA A 151 -18.69 9.48 13.60
C ALA A 151 -19.53 9.40 14.88
N ARG A 152 -20.57 8.55 14.89
CA ARG A 152 -21.36 8.30 16.11
C ARG A 152 -20.68 7.37 17.11
N ALA A 153 -19.78 6.53 16.62
CA ALA A 153 -19.06 5.54 17.42
C ALA A 153 -17.70 6.06 17.90
N VAL A 154 -17.00 6.84 17.05
CA VAL A 154 -15.68 7.37 17.33
C VAL A 154 -15.78 8.55 18.29
N GLN A 155 -15.08 8.43 19.42
CA GLN A 155 -14.83 9.56 20.33
C GLN A 155 -13.78 10.47 19.70
N GLY A 156 -13.64 11.71 20.20
CA GLY A 156 -12.62 12.64 19.74
C GLY A 156 -11.19 12.10 19.86
N PRO A 157 -10.20 12.79 19.27
CA PRO A 157 -8.81 12.33 19.27
C PRO A 157 -8.30 12.15 20.71
N THR A 158 -7.61 11.04 20.95
CA THR A 158 -7.04 10.70 22.26
C THR A 158 -5.58 11.12 22.39
N LEU A 159 -4.91 11.41 21.26
CA LEU A 159 -3.54 11.90 21.18
C LEU A 159 -3.53 13.33 20.63
N ARG A 160 -2.57 14.12 21.08
CA ARG A 160 -2.29 15.43 20.47
C ARG A 160 -1.69 15.22 19.07
N THR A 161 -2.12 16.04 18.12
CA THR A 161 -1.63 15.99 16.74
C THR A 161 -0.92 17.27 16.36
N THR A 162 0.16 17.15 15.57
CA THR A 162 0.83 18.28 14.94
C THR A 162 1.06 17.98 13.46
N PRO A 163 0.82 18.95 12.55
CA PRO A 163 1.05 18.72 11.13
C PRO A 163 2.50 18.32 10.83
N ILE A 164 2.67 17.42 9.87
CA ILE A 164 3.98 17.05 9.34
C ILE A 164 4.36 18.00 8.22
N GLY A 165 5.55 18.57 8.29
CA GLY A 165 6.13 19.38 7.23
C GLY A 165 7.28 18.69 6.50
N LEU A 166 7.89 19.40 5.54
CA LEU A 166 9.08 18.96 4.81
C LEU A 166 10.40 19.45 5.44
N ALA A 167 10.34 20.01 6.65
CA ALA A 167 11.52 20.42 7.39
C ALA A 167 12.40 19.21 7.73
N ALA A 168 13.73 19.40 7.78
CA ALA A 168 14.67 18.31 8.05
C ALA A 168 14.39 17.60 9.40
N ALA A 169 13.93 18.33 10.42
CA ALA A 169 13.57 17.76 11.71
C ALA A 169 12.36 16.81 11.63
N ASP A 170 11.36 17.13 10.80
CA ASP A 170 10.18 16.30 10.60
C ASP A 170 10.54 15.04 9.79
N LEU A 171 11.34 15.19 8.74
CA LEU A 171 11.80 14.06 7.94
C LEU A 171 12.68 13.10 8.76
N GLU A 172 13.52 13.61 9.65
CA GLU A 172 14.31 12.77 10.55
C GLU A 172 13.42 12.05 11.58
N ARG A 173 12.35 12.69 12.04
CA ARG A 173 11.37 12.08 12.93
C ARG A 173 10.60 10.94 12.23
N LEU A 174 10.16 11.16 10.98
CA LEU A 174 9.56 10.14 10.13
C LEU A 174 10.53 8.99 9.87
N ARG A 175 11.80 9.28 9.56
CA ARG A 175 12.84 8.27 9.36
C ARG A 175 12.98 7.35 10.57
N ARG A 176 13.03 7.91 11.78
CA ARG A 176 13.14 7.11 13.00
C ARG A 176 11.95 6.20 13.23
N LEU A 177 10.73 6.71 13.01
CA LEU A 177 9.49 5.94 13.12
C LEU A 177 9.44 4.81 12.09
N ASP A 178 9.77 5.07 10.83
CA ASP A 178 9.82 4.06 9.77
C ASP A 178 10.88 2.96 10.07
N VAL A 179 12.07 3.36 10.51
CA VAL A 179 13.13 2.39 10.84
C VAL A 179 12.72 1.52 12.03
N ALA A 180 12.05 2.08 13.04
CA ALA A 180 11.56 1.32 14.19
C ALA A 180 10.47 0.29 13.79
N THR A 181 9.61 0.62 12.82
CA THR A 181 8.47 -0.23 12.43
C THR A 181 8.77 -1.15 11.25
N LEU A 182 9.47 -0.65 10.23
CA LEU A 182 9.69 -1.35 8.95
C LEU A 182 11.16 -1.73 8.71
N GLY A 183 12.08 -1.28 9.57
CA GLY A 183 13.52 -1.50 9.42
C GLY A 183 14.20 -0.62 8.37
N VAL A 184 13.46 0.23 7.65
CA VAL A 184 13.97 1.09 6.57
C VAL A 184 13.31 2.46 6.60
N SER A 185 14.00 3.48 6.10
CA SER A 185 13.42 4.80 5.88
C SER A 185 12.72 4.86 4.53
N ARG A 186 11.56 5.50 4.48
CA ARG A 186 10.80 5.75 3.24
C ARG A 186 10.63 7.25 2.98
N GLU A 187 11.66 8.03 3.23
CA GLU A 187 11.62 9.51 3.09
C GLU A 187 11.02 9.95 1.74
N LYS A 188 11.40 9.32 0.64
CA LYS A 188 10.85 9.65 -0.69
C LYS A 188 9.33 9.46 -0.77
N HIS A 189 8.79 8.44 -0.08
CA HIS A 189 7.35 8.20 -0.02
C HIS A 189 6.64 9.24 0.87
N HIS A 190 7.25 9.65 1.98
CA HIS A 190 6.71 10.75 2.79
C HIS A 190 6.69 12.06 2.00
N ARG A 191 7.74 12.38 1.25
CA ARG A 191 7.76 13.55 0.36
C ARG A 191 6.67 13.48 -0.71
N TYR A 192 6.44 12.30 -1.29
CA TYR A 192 5.35 12.07 -2.24
C TYR A 192 3.98 12.32 -1.58
N LEU A 193 3.72 11.77 -0.39
CA LEU A 193 2.46 11.95 0.33
C LEU A 193 2.21 13.40 0.73
N LEU A 194 3.24 14.09 1.25
CA LEU A 194 3.14 15.49 1.66
C LEU A 194 3.04 16.46 0.47
N GLY A 195 3.38 16.02 -0.72
CA GLY A 195 3.16 16.76 -1.98
C GLY A 195 1.74 16.65 -2.54
N ASP A 196 0.92 15.73 -2.01
CA ASP A 196 -0.48 15.55 -2.42
C ASP A 196 -1.39 16.47 -1.57
N PRO A 197 -2.05 17.49 -2.15
CA PRO A 197 -2.94 18.40 -1.41
C PRO A 197 -4.17 17.69 -0.81
N GLY A 198 -4.49 16.49 -1.28
CA GLY A 198 -5.54 15.64 -0.73
C GLY A 198 -5.09 14.75 0.43
N MET A 199 -3.85 14.95 0.94
CA MET A 199 -3.29 14.13 2.02
C MET A 199 -2.88 15.00 3.21
N GLU A 200 -3.43 14.71 4.37
CA GLU A 200 -3.01 15.30 5.64
C GLU A 200 -2.10 14.32 6.39
N GLY A 201 -0.89 14.76 6.74
CA GLY A 201 0.04 14.03 7.60
C GLY A 201 0.15 14.68 8.97
N VAL A 202 0.05 13.89 10.04
CA VAL A 202 0.20 14.38 11.42
C VAL A 202 1.14 13.48 12.21
N PHE A 203 1.95 14.11 13.08
CA PHE A 203 2.59 13.40 14.19
C PHE A 203 1.60 13.19 15.32
N LEU A 204 1.73 12.06 16.00
CA LEU A 204 0.95 11.64 17.14
C LEU A 204 1.82 11.77 18.39
N THR A 205 1.34 12.51 19.39
CA THR A 205 2.12 12.86 20.59
C THR A 205 1.35 12.48 21.86
N GLU A 206 2.01 11.78 22.76
CA GLU A 206 1.53 11.47 24.11
C GLU A 206 2.43 12.21 25.12
N GLY A 207 1.83 13.06 25.98
CA GLY A 207 2.62 14.01 26.77
C GLY A 207 3.44 14.92 25.85
N ASP A 208 4.78 14.87 25.98
CA ASP A 208 5.72 15.59 25.13
C ASP A 208 6.46 14.70 24.12
N GLU A 209 6.15 13.40 24.10
CA GLU A 209 6.82 12.44 23.25
C GLU A 209 6.05 12.23 21.95
N CYS A 210 6.76 12.31 20.80
CA CYS A 210 6.24 11.91 19.51
C CYS A 210 6.31 10.38 19.40
N ILE A 211 5.15 9.73 19.48
CA ILE A 211 5.03 8.26 19.50
C ILE A 211 4.65 7.66 18.16
N GLY A 212 4.31 8.47 17.15
CA GLY A 212 3.89 7.95 15.85
C GLY A 212 3.57 9.03 14.83
N TYR A 213 3.11 8.58 13.69
CA TYR A 213 2.50 9.42 12.65
C TYR A 213 1.27 8.76 12.06
N ALA A 214 0.40 9.56 11.46
CA ALA A 214 -0.72 9.09 10.65
C ALA A 214 -0.92 9.99 9.43
N TYR A 215 -1.33 9.39 8.33
CA TYR A 215 -1.82 10.08 7.15
C TYR A 215 -3.30 9.81 6.97
N VAL A 216 -4.05 10.87 6.64
CA VAL A 216 -5.48 10.79 6.34
C VAL A 216 -5.73 11.47 5.01
N ALA A 217 -6.30 10.75 4.07
CA ALA A 217 -6.64 11.28 2.76
C ALA A 217 -7.99 12.00 2.78
N ALA A 218 -8.16 13.00 1.92
CA ALA A 218 -9.45 13.69 1.71
C ALA A 218 -10.57 12.72 1.30
N THR A 219 -10.23 11.54 0.77
CA THR A 219 -11.15 10.45 0.47
C THR A 219 -11.61 9.66 1.71
N GLY A 220 -11.13 10.01 2.91
CA GLY A 220 -11.42 9.33 4.17
C GLY A 220 -10.57 8.07 4.42
N HIS A 221 -9.51 7.85 3.62
CA HIS A 221 -8.62 6.72 3.83
C HIS A 221 -7.55 7.04 4.87
N VAL A 222 -7.41 6.19 5.88
CA VAL A 222 -6.39 6.26 6.93
C VAL A 222 -5.23 5.34 6.55
N GLY A 223 -4.03 5.91 6.48
CA GLY A 223 -2.79 5.20 6.19
C GLY A 223 -1.85 5.95 5.23
N PRO A 224 -0.52 5.70 5.36
CA PRO A 224 0.11 4.85 6.36
C PRO A 224 0.01 5.44 7.78
N LEU A 225 0.02 4.55 8.80
CA LEU A 225 0.09 4.91 10.21
C LEU A 225 1.17 4.06 10.88
N ALA A 226 2.04 4.69 11.65
CA ALA A 226 3.07 4.00 12.41
C ALA A 226 3.14 4.51 13.83
N VAL A 227 3.45 3.60 14.77
CA VAL A 227 3.72 3.92 16.16
C VAL A 227 5.01 3.27 16.63
N MET A 228 5.74 3.90 17.56
CA MET A 228 7.00 3.36 18.11
C MET A 228 6.81 2.00 18.79
N HIS A 229 5.65 1.80 19.42
CA HIS A 229 5.32 0.58 20.19
C HIS A 229 3.86 0.18 19.94
N ALA A 230 3.61 -1.11 19.75
CA ALA A 230 2.29 -1.64 19.42
C ALA A 230 1.19 -1.26 20.44
N GLN A 231 1.57 -1.00 21.71
CA GLN A 231 0.65 -0.56 22.76
C GLN A 231 0.02 0.80 22.49
N ALA A 232 0.68 1.67 21.70
CA ALA A 232 0.15 2.97 21.31
C ALA A 232 -0.85 2.90 20.15
N MET A 233 -0.89 1.76 19.40
CA MET A 233 -1.74 1.61 18.23
C MET A 233 -3.23 1.88 18.52
N PRO A 234 -3.83 1.43 19.64
CA PRO A 234 -5.23 1.73 19.94
C PRO A 234 -5.54 3.24 19.98
N ALA A 235 -4.72 4.02 20.66
CA ALA A 235 -4.90 5.47 20.77
C ALA A 235 -4.61 6.17 19.43
N ALA A 236 -3.56 5.74 18.73
CA ALA A 236 -3.17 6.26 17.44
C ALA A 236 -4.25 6.04 16.37
N PHE A 237 -4.80 4.83 16.29
CA PHE A 237 -5.83 4.51 15.31
C PHE A 237 -7.16 5.23 15.60
N ARG A 238 -7.60 5.31 16.87
CA ARG A 238 -8.78 6.12 17.23
C ARG A 238 -8.59 7.60 16.88
N THR A 239 -7.41 8.15 17.13
CA THR A 239 -7.09 9.54 16.75
C THR A 239 -7.16 9.72 15.23
N ALA A 240 -6.58 8.81 14.45
CA ALA A 240 -6.64 8.85 12.99
C ALA A 240 -8.08 8.70 12.44
N LEU A 241 -8.90 7.83 13.04
CA LEU A 241 -10.32 7.73 12.71
C LEU A 241 -11.09 9.02 13.05
N ALA A 242 -10.80 9.67 14.19
CA ALA A 242 -11.39 10.95 14.56
C ALA A 242 -11.05 12.05 13.54
N LEU A 243 -9.82 12.12 13.05
CA LEU A 243 -9.43 13.03 11.95
C LEU A 243 -10.19 12.70 10.67
N ALA A 244 -10.29 11.42 10.30
CA ALA A 244 -10.99 11.01 9.08
C ALA A 244 -12.49 11.33 9.10
N VAL A 245 -13.17 11.15 10.24
CA VAL A 245 -14.60 11.49 10.37
C VAL A 245 -14.87 12.99 10.43
N ALA A 246 -13.89 13.81 10.82
CA ALA A 246 -13.96 15.27 10.76
C ALA A 246 -13.94 15.81 9.33
N GLY A 247 -13.46 15.02 8.36
CA GLY A 247 -13.45 15.36 6.94
C GLY A 247 -14.84 15.25 6.29
N THR A 248 -14.87 15.35 4.96
CA THR A 248 -16.10 15.39 4.15
C THR A 248 -16.35 14.12 3.32
N ALA A 249 -15.47 13.14 3.39
CA ALA A 249 -15.59 11.88 2.66
C ALA A 249 -16.86 11.12 3.08
N LYS A 250 -17.49 10.41 2.14
CA LYS A 250 -18.68 9.59 2.45
C LYS A 250 -18.32 8.33 3.25
N GLN A 251 -17.12 7.81 3.03
CA GLN A 251 -16.64 6.59 3.67
C GLN A 251 -15.29 6.83 4.34
N VAL A 252 -15.03 6.11 5.42
CA VAL A 252 -13.71 5.99 6.06
C VAL A 252 -13.22 4.57 5.88
N SER A 253 -11.93 4.41 5.55
CA SER A 253 -11.32 3.10 5.34
C SER A 253 -9.88 3.05 5.82
N ALA A 254 -9.40 1.84 6.09
CA ALA A 254 -7.99 1.57 6.40
C ALA A 254 -7.62 0.13 6.00
N PHE A 255 -6.38 -0.09 5.59
CA PHE A 255 -5.82 -1.45 5.49
C PHE A 255 -5.21 -1.82 6.84
N VAL A 256 -5.79 -2.82 7.50
CA VAL A 256 -5.43 -3.19 8.87
C VAL A 256 -4.83 -4.59 8.91
N PRO A 257 -3.56 -4.74 9.33
CA PRO A 257 -2.92 -6.03 9.54
C PRO A 257 -3.54 -6.80 10.70
N GLY A 258 -3.64 -8.13 10.56
CA GLY A 258 -4.20 -9.03 11.58
C GLY A 258 -3.54 -8.93 12.97
N PRO A 259 -2.20 -8.79 13.07
CA PRO A 259 -1.53 -8.63 14.36
C PRO A 259 -1.80 -7.29 15.07
N SER A 260 -2.32 -6.28 14.33
CA SER A 260 -2.54 -4.94 14.89
C SER A 260 -3.79 -4.88 15.77
N ALA A 261 -3.68 -4.27 16.94
CA ALA A 261 -4.83 -3.95 17.79
C ALA A 261 -5.86 -3.03 17.12
N ALA A 262 -5.47 -2.33 16.05
CA ALA A 262 -6.39 -1.55 15.22
C ALA A 262 -7.50 -2.41 14.60
N LEU A 263 -7.29 -3.73 14.40
CA LEU A 263 -8.29 -4.63 13.83
C LEU A 263 -9.49 -4.83 14.76
N ALA A 264 -9.24 -5.06 16.06
CA ALA A 264 -10.29 -5.15 17.05
C ALA A 264 -11.05 -3.81 17.16
N ILE A 265 -10.33 -2.69 17.16
CA ILE A 265 -10.95 -1.36 17.20
C ILE A 265 -11.82 -1.11 15.97
N ALA A 266 -11.36 -1.48 14.77
CA ALA A 266 -12.17 -1.36 13.55
C ALA A 266 -13.48 -2.13 13.68
N ALA A 267 -13.44 -3.36 14.23
CA ALA A 267 -14.63 -4.18 14.47
C ALA A 267 -15.56 -3.53 15.51
N ASP A 268 -15.02 -3.09 16.65
CA ASP A 268 -15.77 -2.46 17.74
C ASP A 268 -16.45 -1.14 17.30
N GLN A 269 -15.81 -0.41 16.39
CA GLN A 269 -16.36 0.82 15.79
C GLN A 269 -17.35 0.54 14.64
N GLY A 270 -17.66 -0.73 14.34
CA GLY A 270 -18.62 -1.12 13.32
C GLY A 270 -18.10 -1.02 11.88
N MET A 271 -16.78 -0.97 11.68
CA MET A 271 -16.20 -1.07 10.33
C MET A 271 -16.37 -2.48 9.78
N ARG A 272 -16.75 -2.59 8.52
CA ARG A 272 -16.88 -3.86 7.80
C ARG A 272 -15.54 -4.29 7.23
N PHE A 273 -15.24 -5.58 7.29
CA PHE A 273 -14.10 -6.19 6.61
C PHE A 273 -14.53 -6.54 5.19
N THR A 274 -14.09 -5.75 4.24
CA THR A 274 -14.63 -5.78 2.87
C THR A 274 -13.73 -6.51 1.87
N LEU A 275 -12.43 -6.58 2.12
CA LEU A 275 -11.50 -7.19 1.18
C LEU A 275 -10.35 -7.85 1.91
N PRO A 276 -10.25 -9.20 1.87
CA PRO A 276 -9.14 -9.93 2.47
C PRO A 276 -7.90 -9.88 1.57
N MET A 277 -6.78 -9.52 2.18
CA MET A 277 -5.47 -9.49 1.53
C MET A 277 -4.43 -10.22 2.37
N VAL A 278 -3.28 -10.49 1.80
CA VAL A 278 -2.16 -11.11 2.48
C VAL A 278 -0.85 -10.44 2.09
N LEU A 279 -0.06 -10.09 3.09
CA LEU A 279 1.34 -9.75 2.90
C LEU A 279 2.12 -11.04 2.65
N MET A 280 2.90 -11.04 1.59
CA MET A 280 3.84 -12.11 1.29
C MET A 280 5.27 -11.56 1.30
N SER A 281 6.20 -12.28 1.91
CA SER A 281 7.57 -11.83 2.01
C SER A 281 8.57 -12.97 2.03
N ALA A 282 9.83 -12.66 1.64
CA ALA A 282 10.92 -13.63 1.66
C ALA A 282 11.39 -13.94 3.07
N ARG A 283 11.25 -13.00 4.00
CA ARG A 283 11.61 -13.13 5.42
C ARG A 283 10.50 -12.55 6.29
N ASP A 284 10.49 -12.94 7.55
CA ASP A 284 9.73 -12.21 8.56
C ASP A 284 10.38 -10.84 8.75
N GLY A 285 9.60 -9.78 8.62
CA GLY A 285 10.09 -8.40 8.73
C GLY A 285 8.95 -7.41 8.90
N GLY A 286 9.28 -6.24 9.46
CA GLY A 286 8.33 -5.21 9.84
C GLY A 286 7.53 -5.57 11.10
N ASP A 287 7.21 -4.57 11.90
CA ASP A 287 6.30 -4.70 13.05
C ASP A 287 4.87 -4.37 12.62
N TRP A 288 4.15 -5.37 12.14
CA TRP A 288 2.78 -5.23 11.66
C TRP A 288 1.74 -5.03 12.78
N ALA A 289 2.14 -5.10 14.03
CA ALA A 289 1.33 -4.65 15.16
C ALA A 289 1.41 -3.13 15.33
N SER A 290 2.52 -2.52 14.91
CA SER A 290 2.82 -1.09 15.04
C SER A 290 2.69 -0.31 13.72
N TYR A 291 2.29 -0.96 12.62
CA TYR A 291 2.23 -0.34 11.28
C TYR A 291 0.97 -0.71 10.50
N LEU A 292 0.32 0.28 9.91
CA LEU A 292 -0.76 0.12 8.94
C LEU A 292 -0.30 0.66 7.57
N PRO A 293 -0.39 -0.12 6.48
CA PRO A 293 -0.04 0.35 5.15
C PRO A 293 -1.11 1.30 4.58
N ARG A 294 -0.73 2.14 3.64
CA ARG A 294 -1.68 2.98 2.91
C ARG A 294 -2.58 2.14 1.98
N ASN A 295 -1.97 1.30 1.18
CA ASN A 295 -2.68 0.40 0.24
C ASN A 295 -1.74 -0.74 -0.20
N PRO A 296 -2.24 -1.73 -0.97
CA PRO A 296 -1.43 -2.87 -1.39
C PRO A 296 -0.21 -2.55 -2.24
N GLY A 297 -0.17 -1.42 -2.92
CA GLY A 297 0.97 -0.99 -3.75
C GLY A 297 1.91 -0.01 -3.05
N PHE A 298 1.45 0.53 -1.91
CA PHE A 298 2.15 1.56 -1.17
C PHE A 298 2.12 1.22 0.33
N MET A 299 3.18 0.67 0.84
CA MET A 299 3.31 0.42 2.27
C MET A 299 3.31 1.70 3.07
#